data_f73e35c7d97bd582d050b25d6c405c7d
#
_entry.id   f73e35c7d97bd582d050b25d6c405c7d
#
_cell.length_a   1.000
_cell.length_b   1.000
_cell.length_c   1.000
_cell.angle_alpha   90.00
_cell.angle_beta   90.00
_cell.angle_gamma   90.00
#
_symmetry.space_group_name_H-M   'P 1'
#
loop_
_entity.id
_entity.type
_entity.pdbx_description
1 polymer ?
#
loop_
_entity_poly.entity_id
_entity_poly.type
_entity_poly.pdbx_seq_one_letter_code
_entity_poly.pdbx_strand_id
1 'polypeptide(L)'
;MQKIFSNGCSFLTPRPKDGVHTFVSDIISKKLNSELTNLAMGGRGNNRISFSTKVWFEQNNKENTFAIIGWSSSHRNDYVTNDGWKKGRVPQTDLTWRTWKTLDNVTFIRQKQGWDIENHATMNFLDNIFDLQNYFERNKIPYVMYNALPNNLNVDVHDFNVIKNS
;
A
#
# COMPACT_ATOMS: atom_id res chain seq x y z
N MET A 1 16.72 19.36 -3.37
CA MET A 1 15.28 19.51 -3.63
C MET A 1 14.57 18.34 -2.93
N GLN A 2 13.54 18.63 -2.17
CA GLN A 2 12.79 17.59 -1.47
C GLN A 2 12.01 16.76 -2.47
N LYS A 3 11.94 15.45 -2.27
CA LYS A 3 11.19 14.51 -3.10
C LYS A 3 10.04 13.93 -2.30
N ILE A 4 8.93 13.67 -2.96
CA ILE A 4 7.80 12.95 -2.38
C ILE A 4 7.62 11.65 -3.15
N PHE A 5 7.65 10.57 -2.42
CA PHE A 5 7.25 9.25 -2.90
C PHE A 5 5.83 8.95 -2.40
N SER A 6 4.96 8.48 -3.25
CA SER A 6 3.61 8.06 -2.89
C SER A 6 3.30 6.67 -3.43
N ASN A 7 2.67 5.84 -2.61
CA ASN A 7 2.17 4.53 -3.05
C ASN A 7 0.89 4.16 -2.30
N GLY A 8 0.04 3.36 -2.95
CA GLY A 8 -1.23 2.96 -2.37
C GLY A 8 -2.21 2.40 -3.41
N CYS A 9 -3.49 2.39 -3.03
CA CYS A 9 -4.58 1.96 -3.89
C CYS A 9 -5.15 3.11 -4.75
N SER A 10 -6.33 2.91 -5.34
CA SER A 10 -6.99 3.89 -6.24
C SER A 10 -7.29 5.25 -5.60
N PHE A 11 -7.27 5.38 -4.28
CA PHE A 11 -7.53 6.65 -3.59
C PHE A 11 -6.35 7.62 -3.63
N LEU A 12 -5.18 7.14 -4.04
CA LEU A 12 -3.98 7.97 -4.24
C LEU A 12 -3.67 8.18 -5.72
N THR A 13 -4.58 7.86 -6.62
CA THR A 13 -4.41 8.08 -8.06
C THR A 13 -5.50 8.98 -8.62
N PRO A 14 -5.24 9.76 -9.69
CA PRO A 14 -6.28 10.46 -10.41
C PRO A 14 -7.33 9.47 -10.94
N ARG A 15 -8.60 9.85 -10.81
CA ARG A 15 -9.75 9.12 -11.33
C ARG A 15 -10.65 10.07 -12.09
N PRO A 16 -10.25 10.55 -13.29
CA PRO A 16 -10.98 11.57 -14.02
C PRO A 16 -12.43 11.19 -14.32
N LYS A 17 -12.71 9.90 -14.51
CA LYS A 17 -14.08 9.38 -14.71
C LYS A 17 -14.98 9.60 -13.50
N ASP A 18 -14.39 9.69 -12.29
CA ASP A 18 -15.09 9.93 -11.02
C ASP A 18 -15.00 11.41 -10.60
N GLY A 19 -14.53 12.32 -11.49
CA GLY A 19 -14.30 13.73 -11.18
C GLY A 19 -13.11 14.00 -10.25
N VAL A 20 -12.27 13.01 -9.97
CA VAL A 20 -11.10 13.15 -9.09
C VAL A 20 -9.86 13.43 -9.94
N HIS A 21 -9.43 14.69 -9.98
CA HIS A 21 -8.27 15.14 -10.75
C HIS A 21 -7.02 15.34 -9.91
N THR A 22 -7.16 15.51 -8.61
CA THR A 22 -6.07 15.71 -7.65
C THR A 22 -6.18 14.75 -6.47
N PHE A 23 -5.08 14.44 -5.84
CA PHE A 23 -5.00 13.54 -4.69
C PHE A 23 -4.01 14.10 -3.66
N VAL A 24 -3.99 13.52 -2.47
CA VAL A 24 -3.28 14.06 -1.30
C VAL A 24 -1.80 14.33 -1.61
N SER A 25 -1.08 13.36 -2.18
CA SER A 25 0.35 13.53 -2.48
C SER A 25 0.62 14.58 -3.57
N ASP A 26 -0.29 14.74 -4.54
CA ASP A 26 -0.20 15.82 -5.56
C ASP A 26 -0.36 17.20 -4.93
N ILE A 27 -1.33 17.36 -4.02
CA ILE A 27 -1.55 18.62 -3.30
C ILE A 27 -0.34 18.96 -2.44
N ILE A 28 0.21 17.98 -1.72
CA ILE A 28 1.37 18.17 -0.85
C ILE A 28 2.59 18.54 -1.70
N SER A 29 2.85 17.82 -2.79
CA SER A 29 4.02 18.08 -3.65
C SER A 29 3.98 19.49 -4.25
N LYS A 30 2.80 19.94 -4.70
CA LYS A 30 2.63 21.30 -5.20
C LYS A 30 2.86 22.37 -4.12
N LYS A 31 2.32 22.16 -2.92
CA LYS A 31 2.50 23.11 -1.80
C LYS A 31 3.96 23.22 -1.35
N LEU A 32 4.70 22.12 -1.41
CA LEU A 32 6.11 22.06 -0.99
C LEU A 32 7.10 22.30 -2.13
N ASN A 33 6.60 22.55 -3.35
CA ASN A 33 7.42 22.65 -4.56
C ASN A 33 8.40 21.48 -4.69
N SER A 34 7.90 20.26 -4.51
CA SER A 34 8.67 19.01 -4.46
C SER A 34 8.40 18.15 -5.69
N GLU A 35 9.40 17.38 -6.10
CA GLU A 35 9.23 16.34 -7.12
C GLU A 35 8.36 15.20 -6.56
N LEU A 36 7.35 14.75 -7.31
CA LEU A 36 6.46 13.65 -6.93
C LEU A 36 6.70 12.41 -7.79
N THR A 37 7.03 11.31 -7.13
CA THR A 37 6.91 9.97 -7.71
C THR A 37 5.70 9.27 -7.11
N ASN A 38 4.71 8.91 -7.93
CA ASN A 38 3.51 8.21 -7.47
C ASN A 38 3.38 6.84 -8.13
N LEU A 39 3.49 5.79 -7.31
CA LEU A 39 3.30 4.39 -7.73
C LEU A 39 1.90 3.85 -7.42
N ALA A 40 1.02 4.65 -6.81
CA ALA A 40 -0.32 4.19 -6.47
C ALA A 40 -1.11 3.75 -7.70
N MET A 41 -1.90 2.69 -7.56
CA MET A 41 -2.70 2.15 -8.66
C MET A 41 -3.98 1.49 -8.15
N GLY A 42 -5.04 1.61 -8.92
CA GLY A 42 -6.31 0.96 -8.62
C GLY A 42 -6.20 -0.56 -8.46
N GLY A 43 -6.92 -1.10 -7.47
CA GLY A 43 -7.02 -2.55 -7.25
C GLY A 43 -5.84 -3.18 -6.52
N ARG A 44 -4.81 -2.43 -6.09
CA ARG A 44 -3.70 -3.00 -5.31
C ARG A 44 -4.13 -3.42 -3.92
N GLY A 45 -3.63 -4.56 -3.48
CA GLY A 45 -3.66 -5.03 -2.11
C GLY A 45 -2.41 -4.59 -1.32
N ASN A 46 -2.42 -4.83 -0.02
CA ASN A 46 -1.42 -4.29 0.90
C ASN A 46 -0.04 -4.94 0.72
N ASN A 47 0.02 -6.23 0.42
CA ASN A 47 1.28 -6.93 0.11
C ASN A 47 2.03 -6.28 -1.05
N ARG A 48 1.30 -5.93 -2.12
CA ARG A 48 1.89 -5.28 -3.28
C ARG A 48 2.32 -3.85 -3.01
N ILE A 49 1.56 -3.11 -2.18
CA ILE A 49 1.91 -1.76 -1.75
C ILE A 49 3.23 -1.81 -0.97
N SER A 50 3.34 -2.67 0.06
CA SER A 50 4.56 -2.85 0.85
C SER A 50 5.74 -3.24 -0.05
N PHE A 51 5.59 -4.30 -0.83
CA PHE A 51 6.66 -4.81 -1.70
C PHE A 51 7.15 -3.76 -2.71
N SER A 52 6.24 -3.15 -3.48
CA SER A 52 6.63 -2.18 -4.52
C SER A 52 7.23 -0.91 -3.95
N THR A 53 6.88 -0.54 -2.73
CA THR A 53 7.52 0.56 -2.00
C THR A 53 8.97 0.23 -1.69
N LYS A 54 9.24 -0.92 -1.06
CA LYS A 54 10.61 -1.35 -0.74
C LYS A 54 11.48 -1.46 -1.99
N VAL A 55 10.96 -2.10 -3.05
CA VAL A 55 11.70 -2.25 -4.32
C VAL A 55 12.07 -0.88 -4.90
N TRP A 56 11.14 0.09 -4.87
CA TRP A 56 11.45 1.42 -5.38
C TRP A 56 12.58 2.07 -4.58
N PHE A 57 12.52 2.04 -3.26
CA PHE A 57 13.55 2.62 -2.41
C PHE A 57 14.91 1.90 -2.50
N GLU A 58 14.95 0.61 -2.82
CA GLU A 58 16.20 -0.11 -3.09
C GLU A 58 16.86 0.27 -4.42
N GLN A 59 16.06 0.71 -5.38
CA GLN A 59 16.54 1.04 -6.74
C GLN A 59 16.76 2.54 -6.97
N ASN A 60 16.34 3.39 -6.04
CA ASN A 60 16.39 4.84 -6.20
C ASN A 60 17.11 5.52 -5.02
N ASN A 61 17.59 6.73 -5.28
CA ASN A 61 18.19 7.53 -4.22
C ASN A 61 17.14 7.94 -3.17
N LYS A 62 17.37 7.53 -1.92
CA LYS A 62 16.50 7.75 -0.75
C LYS A 62 16.65 9.15 -0.15
N GLU A 63 17.73 9.87 -0.50
CA GLU A 63 18.04 11.16 0.10
C GLU A 63 16.94 12.21 -0.15
N ASN A 64 16.58 12.90 0.91
CA ASN A 64 15.56 13.96 0.88
C ASN A 64 14.18 13.48 0.36
N THR A 65 13.87 12.19 0.52
CA THR A 65 12.59 11.62 0.08
C THR A 65 11.67 11.41 1.27
N PHE A 66 10.47 11.98 1.23
CA PHE A 66 9.37 11.73 2.17
C PHE A 66 8.36 10.76 1.57
N ALA A 67 8.01 9.70 2.30
CA ALA A 67 7.10 8.67 1.84
C ALA A 67 5.66 8.91 2.33
N ILE A 68 4.69 8.78 1.42
CA ILE A 68 3.25 8.83 1.71
C ILE A 68 2.63 7.51 1.28
N ILE A 69 2.15 6.72 2.23
CA ILE A 69 1.58 5.40 1.99
C ILE A 69 0.10 5.38 2.36
N GLY A 70 -0.75 5.08 1.39
CA GLY A 70 -2.18 4.89 1.61
C GLY A 70 -2.56 3.41 1.50
N TRP A 71 -2.83 2.79 2.65
CA TRP A 71 -3.20 1.39 2.72
C TRP A 71 -4.58 1.13 2.11
N SER A 72 -4.71 -0.01 1.47
CA SER A 72 -5.98 -0.52 0.98
C SER A 72 -6.76 -1.21 2.09
N SER A 73 -7.96 -1.72 1.80
CA SER A 73 -8.71 -2.57 2.74
C SER A 73 -7.87 -3.77 3.17
N SER A 74 -7.95 -4.15 4.46
CA SER A 74 -7.35 -5.37 5.02
C SER A 74 -7.75 -6.63 4.24
N HIS A 75 -8.95 -6.62 3.66
CA HIS A 75 -9.46 -7.73 2.85
C HIS A 75 -8.90 -7.81 1.41
N ARG A 76 -7.98 -6.93 1.03
CA ARG A 76 -7.31 -6.99 -0.27
C ARG A 76 -5.92 -7.57 -0.12
N ASN A 77 -5.78 -8.81 -0.55
CA ASN A 77 -4.51 -9.51 -0.56
C ASN A 77 -4.04 -9.73 -1.99
N ASP A 78 -2.78 -9.44 -2.24
CA ASP A 78 -2.13 -9.76 -3.50
C ASP A 78 -1.31 -11.04 -3.33
N TYR A 79 -1.26 -11.84 -4.37
CA TYR A 79 -0.40 -12.99 -4.47
C TYR A 79 0.32 -12.99 -5.81
N VAL A 80 1.44 -13.67 -5.86
CA VAL A 80 2.28 -13.73 -7.06
C VAL A 80 1.98 -15.02 -7.82
N THR A 81 1.82 -14.92 -9.13
CA THR A 81 1.59 -16.04 -10.03
C THR A 81 2.55 -15.98 -11.22
N ASN A 82 2.59 -17.03 -12.01
CA ASN A 82 3.31 -17.09 -13.28
C ASN A 82 2.39 -17.11 -14.49
N ASP A 83 1.14 -16.66 -14.35
CA ASP A 83 0.10 -16.73 -15.39
C ASP A 83 0.28 -15.71 -16.53
N GLY A 84 1.35 -14.92 -16.52
CA GLY A 84 1.68 -14.01 -17.60
C GLY A 84 0.80 -12.75 -17.71
N TRP A 85 0.02 -12.42 -16.70
CA TRP A 85 -0.85 -11.23 -16.73
C TRP A 85 -0.06 -9.92 -16.78
N LYS A 86 0.05 -9.33 -17.95
CA LYS A 86 0.94 -8.19 -18.26
C LYS A 86 0.74 -6.97 -17.36
N LYS A 87 -0.50 -6.65 -16.95
CA LYS A 87 -0.80 -5.48 -16.08
C LYS A 87 -0.33 -5.62 -14.63
N GLY A 88 -0.05 -6.84 -14.23
CA GLY A 88 0.37 -7.13 -12.86
C GLY A 88 1.82 -7.52 -12.72
N ARG A 89 2.67 -7.30 -13.73
CA ARG A 89 4.05 -7.79 -13.73
C ARG A 89 4.85 -7.32 -12.52
N VAL A 90 5.52 -8.25 -11.87
CA VAL A 90 6.47 -7.94 -10.81
C VAL A 90 7.76 -7.44 -11.47
N PRO A 91 8.29 -6.27 -11.09
CA PRO A 91 9.51 -5.75 -11.68
C PRO A 91 10.66 -6.77 -11.66
N GLN A 92 11.39 -6.87 -12.77
CA GLN A 92 12.57 -7.74 -12.95
C GLN A 92 12.31 -9.25 -12.83
N THR A 93 11.06 -9.69 -12.94
CA THR A 93 10.67 -11.10 -12.91
C THR A 93 9.64 -11.39 -13.99
N ASP A 94 9.41 -12.68 -14.29
CA ASP A 94 8.30 -13.13 -15.12
C ASP A 94 7.01 -13.37 -14.32
N LEU A 95 7.07 -13.11 -13.01
CA LEU A 95 5.93 -13.25 -12.12
C LEU A 95 4.95 -12.10 -12.26
N THR A 96 3.72 -12.35 -11.91
CA THR A 96 2.63 -11.37 -11.97
C THR A 96 1.86 -11.32 -10.66
N TRP A 97 1.40 -10.12 -10.32
CA TRP A 97 0.53 -9.91 -9.18
C TRP A 97 -0.92 -10.17 -9.54
N ARG A 98 -1.61 -10.92 -8.70
CA ARG A 98 -3.06 -11.05 -8.69
C ARG A 98 -3.62 -10.57 -7.37
N THR A 99 -4.70 -9.83 -7.42
CA THR A 99 -5.43 -9.41 -6.22
C THR A 99 -6.65 -10.29 -6.04
N TRP A 100 -6.81 -10.87 -4.87
CA TRP A 100 -8.07 -11.51 -4.45
C TRP A 100 -8.72 -10.68 -3.34
N LYS A 101 -10.03 -10.73 -3.32
CA LYS A 101 -10.84 -10.11 -2.28
C LYS A 101 -11.45 -11.23 -1.44
N THR A 102 -11.65 -10.95 -0.17
CA THR A 102 -12.25 -11.90 0.78
C THR A 102 -13.65 -12.38 0.39
N LEU A 103 -14.29 -11.76 -0.58
CA LEU A 103 -15.61 -12.13 -1.08
C LEU A 103 -15.58 -13.08 -2.29
N ASP A 104 -14.41 -13.52 -2.73
CA ASP A 104 -14.27 -14.44 -3.85
C ASP A 104 -14.58 -15.89 -3.43
N ASN A 105 -14.89 -16.76 -4.40
CA ASN A 105 -15.26 -18.18 -4.14
C ASN A 105 -14.24 -18.95 -3.29
N VAL A 106 -12.96 -18.58 -3.37
CA VAL A 106 -11.88 -19.17 -2.56
C VAL A 106 -12.09 -18.87 -1.07
N THR A 107 -12.59 -17.69 -0.74
CA THR A 107 -12.90 -17.27 0.63
C THR A 107 -14.02 -18.13 1.23
N PHE A 108 -15.08 -18.35 0.45
CA PHE A 108 -16.20 -19.19 0.86
C PHE A 108 -15.77 -20.65 1.13
N ILE A 109 -14.87 -21.20 0.30
CA ILE A 109 -14.31 -22.55 0.52
C ILE A 109 -13.48 -22.59 1.81
N ARG A 110 -12.64 -21.59 2.05
CA ARG A 110 -11.81 -21.53 3.26
C ARG A 110 -12.62 -21.32 4.53
N GLN A 111 -13.66 -20.49 4.49
CA GLN A 111 -14.60 -20.34 5.62
C GLN A 111 -15.29 -21.67 5.97
N LYS A 112 -15.70 -22.45 4.96
CA LYS A 112 -16.24 -23.79 5.18
C LYS A 112 -15.24 -24.78 5.78
N GLN A 113 -13.95 -24.52 5.61
CA GLN A 113 -12.86 -25.30 6.23
C GLN A 113 -12.47 -24.78 7.62
N GLY A 114 -13.23 -23.87 8.21
CA GLY A 114 -12.99 -23.33 9.55
C GLY A 114 -11.90 -22.26 9.63
N TRP A 115 -11.49 -21.67 8.52
CA TRP A 115 -10.53 -20.57 8.54
C TRP A 115 -11.18 -19.28 9.02
N ASP A 116 -10.61 -18.66 10.04
CA ASP A 116 -10.94 -17.30 10.46
C ASP A 116 -10.30 -16.30 9.49
N ILE A 117 -11.02 -15.99 8.43
CA ILE A 117 -10.53 -15.15 7.34
C ILE A 117 -10.40 -13.70 7.75
N GLU A 118 -11.27 -13.22 8.63
CA GLU A 118 -11.24 -11.86 9.15
C GLU A 118 -9.97 -11.64 9.96
N ASN A 119 -9.68 -12.55 10.88
CA ASN A 119 -8.47 -12.48 11.69
C ASN A 119 -7.21 -12.62 10.82
N HIS A 120 -7.22 -13.55 9.87
CA HIS A 120 -6.10 -13.70 8.93
C HIS A 120 -5.87 -12.44 8.07
N ALA A 121 -6.93 -11.83 7.55
CA ALA A 121 -6.84 -10.59 6.78
C ALA A 121 -6.28 -9.43 7.62
N THR A 122 -6.74 -9.33 8.87
CA THR A 122 -6.25 -8.34 9.83
C THR A 122 -4.78 -8.54 10.14
N MET A 123 -4.37 -9.76 10.49
CA MET A 123 -2.96 -10.07 10.79
C MET A 123 -2.05 -9.78 9.59
N ASN A 124 -2.41 -10.24 8.40
CA ASN A 124 -1.64 -9.96 7.19
C ASN A 124 -1.55 -8.44 6.87
N PHE A 125 -2.59 -7.68 7.17
CA PHE A 125 -2.59 -6.23 7.03
C PHE A 125 -1.61 -5.59 8.01
N LEU A 126 -1.65 -5.97 9.28
CA LEU A 126 -0.74 -5.47 10.31
C LEU A 126 0.71 -5.84 10.02
N ASP A 127 0.97 -7.07 9.58
CA ASP A 127 2.30 -7.51 9.18
C ASP A 127 2.90 -6.63 8.06
N ASN A 128 2.08 -6.26 7.06
CA ASN A 128 2.54 -5.35 6.00
C ASN A 128 2.85 -3.95 6.52
N ILE A 129 2.07 -3.44 7.47
CA ILE A 129 2.33 -2.14 8.11
C ILE A 129 3.65 -2.18 8.87
N PHE A 130 3.81 -3.13 9.80
CA PHE A 130 5.01 -3.25 10.63
C PHE A 130 6.27 -3.52 9.81
N ASP A 131 6.19 -4.37 8.80
CA ASP A 131 7.30 -4.66 7.89
C ASP A 131 7.77 -3.39 7.17
N LEU A 132 6.84 -2.57 6.68
CA LEU A 132 7.19 -1.35 5.98
C LEU A 132 7.64 -0.23 6.95
N GLN A 133 7.07 -0.13 8.15
CA GLN A 133 7.54 0.77 9.20
C GLN A 133 8.99 0.46 9.58
N ASN A 134 9.28 -0.79 9.90
CA ASN A 134 10.63 -1.24 10.23
C ASN A 134 11.63 -0.96 9.09
N TYR A 135 11.19 -1.11 7.84
CA TYR A 135 12.01 -0.78 6.68
C TYR A 135 12.34 0.71 6.64
N PHE A 136 11.36 1.58 6.80
CA PHE A 136 11.57 3.03 6.78
C PHE A 136 12.44 3.51 7.96
N GLU A 137 12.21 3.01 9.15
CA GLU A 137 13.00 3.36 10.34
C GLU A 137 14.47 2.97 10.19
N ARG A 138 14.74 1.72 9.76
CA ARG A 138 16.12 1.24 9.52
C ARG A 138 16.86 2.06 8.44
N ASN A 139 16.13 2.52 7.43
CA ASN A 139 16.68 3.31 6.35
C ASN A 139 16.60 4.83 6.60
N LYS A 140 16.10 5.27 7.76
CA LYS A 140 15.91 6.67 8.15
C LYS A 140 15.11 7.47 7.11
N ILE A 141 14.09 6.84 6.52
CA ILE A 141 13.18 7.46 5.54
C ILE A 141 12.01 8.07 6.30
N PRO A 142 11.80 9.39 6.25
CA PRO A 142 10.62 10.00 6.85
C PRO A 142 9.35 9.59 6.10
N TYR A 143 8.27 9.26 6.84
CA TYR A 143 7.06 8.74 6.23
C TYR A 143 5.78 9.13 6.97
N VAL A 144 4.67 9.03 6.27
CA VAL A 144 3.32 8.96 6.82
C VAL A 144 2.58 7.78 6.21
N MET A 145 1.83 7.07 7.04
CA MET A 145 0.94 5.99 6.62
C MET A 145 -0.48 6.27 7.09
N TYR A 146 -1.45 5.96 6.28
CA TYR A 146 -2.87 6.11 6.64
C TYR A 146 -3.74 5.08 5.93
N ASN A 147 -4.91 4.82 6.48
CA ASN A 147 -5.91 3.98 5.84
C ASN A 147 -6.63 4.79 4.77
N ALA A 148 -6.40 4.48 3.50
CA ALA A 148 -7.09 5.14 2.38
C ALA A 148 -8.52 4.59 2.18
N LEU A 149 -8.83 3.46 2.80
CA LEU A 149 -10.16 2.83 2.86
C LEU A 149 -10.51 2.54 4.32
N PRO A 150 -11.81 2.60 4.69
CA PRO A 150 -12.23 2.12 5.98
C PRO A 150 -11.81 0.65 6.14
N ASN A 151 -11.11 0.37 7.21
CA ASN A 151 -10.82 -1.00 7.64
C ASN A 151 -11.72 -1.26 8.85
N ASN A 152 -12.61 -2.24 8.75
CA ASN A 152 -13.42 -2.73 9.87
C ASN A 152 -12.56 -3.57 10.81
N LEU A 153 -11.44 -3.00 11.23
CA LEU A 153 -10.66 -3.59 12.30
C LEU A 153 -11.44 -3.29 13.58
N ASN A 154 -11.92 -4.32 14.26
CA ASN A 154 -12.44 -4.21 15.64
C ASN A 154 -11.31 -3.88 16.64
N VAL A 155 -10.22 -3.31 16.16
CA VAL A 155 -9.12 -2.80 16.96
C VAL A 155 -9.31 -1.30 17.02
N ASP A 156 -9.38 -0.76 18.22
CA ASP A 156 -9.45 0.67 18.47
C ASP A 156 -8.18 1.31 17.87
N VAL A 157 -8.31 1.94 16.70
CA VAL A 157 -7.18 2.49 15.92
C VAL A 157 -6.56 3.72 16.59
N HIS A 158 -7.10 4.12 17.76
CA HIS A 158 -6.55 5.22 18.55
C HIS A 158 -5.16 4.94 19.14
N ASP A 159 -4.71 3.68 19.13
CA ASP A 159 -3.39 3.29 19.66
C ASP A 159 -2.25 3.31 18.63
N PHE A 160 -2.51 3.62 17.37
CA PHE A 160 -1.44 3.94 16.44
C PHE A 160 -0.91 5.35 16.76
N ASN A 161 -0.09 5.44 17.77
CA ASN A 161 0.69 6.63 18.06
C ASN A 161 1.46 6.99 16.78
N VAL A 162 1.05 8.08 16.14
CA VAL A 162 1.91 8.80 15.23
C VAL A 162 3.16 9.12 16.03
N ILE A 163 4.24 8.39 15.80
CA ILE A 163 5.53 8.70 16.41
C ILE A 163 5.90 10.08 15.86
N LYS A 164 5.60 11.08 16.65
CA LYS A 164 6.14 12.42 16.45
C LYS A 164 7.62 12.29 16.77
N ASN A 165 8.42 12.07 15.77
CA ASN A 165 9.85 12.27 15.90
C ASN A 165 10.08 13.76 16.04
N SER A 166 10.27 14.17 17.28
CA SER A 166 10.86 15.45 17.67
C SER A 166 12.32 15.51 17.20
#